data_1495f4f9310cc8821f650e2400928208
#
_entry.id   1495f4f9310cc8821f650e2400928208
#
_cell.length_a   1.000
_cell.length_b   1.000
_cell.length_c   1.000
_cell.angle_alpha   90.00
_cell.angle_beta   90.00
_cell.angle_gamma   90.00
#
_symmetry.space_group_name_H-M   'P 1'
#
loop_
_entity.id
_entity.type
_entity.pdbx_description
1 polymer ?
#
loop_
_entity_poly.entity_id
_entity_poly.type
_entity_poly.pdbx_seq_one_letter_code
_entity_poly.pdbx_strand_id
1 'polypeptide(L)'
;MAGMTAVYRRWIARCAATAGLLVTVVALLLAPAGPASAHAVLVSSSPNSSAVVPAAPSEVVLTFSEPVRQVTGKIRVIAPDSSRADRGEPVFDGAVVTIPVDPAGARGTYLVSYRVISADSHPVSGAFTYSVGAPSTPPVDSGDDSRADPVVGNGIKVAKYVGYAGLALLVGPALVLAVLWPRRLSRAGPARLAWVGLGLVALSTVATVWLQVPYTNGGGPFDVTGTGLSGTLGSTFGAAHLVRLGLLAAAVFLLRPLFAGPVGRTDLVILGVLGTAALLTWPLSGHPAASPAPAVSVVVDAVHLGSMAVWLGGLVMLAGFLLRRADERELGAILPIWSRWAALAVSALLLAGTVQALIEVATPSALVDTTYGRLLLGKIGLFVLVLGVAAYSRALVRRRTAAGRPAPVRRAIWAELAITAIVLGLSASLVQTTPARTAVSDTTGGGESGYFSATLTSSLYSLQVEMDPAERGNNTVHLYAYDPDNRPQPVVEWRATAALPSAGIEPIEVPLLPLTDNHATGEISLPAAGEWQLRVTVRTSDIDQATVTATVPVR
;
A
#
# COMPACT_ATOMS: atom_id res chain seq x y z
N MET A 1 -46.59 27.42 -10.63
CA MET A 1 -46.57 26.05 -10.10
C MET A 1 -45.85 25.05 -11.03
N ALA A 2 -45.98 25.10 -12.36
CA ALA A 2 -45.34 24.12 -13.30
C ALA A 2 -43.78 24.11 -13.30
N GLY A 3 -43.12 25.23 -13.05
CA GLY A 3 -41.65 25.31 -13.04
C GLY A 3 -40.97 24.65 -11.82
N MET A 4 -41.66 24.64 -10.69
CA MET A 4 -41.15 24.04 -9.45
C MET A 4 -41.17 22.52 -9.46
N THR A 5 -42.16 21.92 -10.12
CA THR A 5 -42.28 20.47 -10.33
C THR A 5 -41.23 19.92 -11.29
N ALA A 6 -40.83 20.68 -12.32
CA ALA A 6 -39.80 20.28 -13.27
C ALA A 6 -38.39 20.30 -12.64
N VAL A 7 -38.09 21.26 -11.77
CA VAL A 7 -36.81 21.31 -11.03
C VAL A 7 -36.73 20.16 -10.02
N TYR A 8 -37.82 19.85 -9.31
CA TYR A 8 -37.88 18.77 -8.34
C TYR A 8 -37.75 17.38 -9.02
N ARG A 9 -38.42 17.16 -10.17
CA ARG A 9 -38.27 15.98 -10.99
C ARG A 9 -36.84 15.78 -11.50
N ARG A 10 -36.17 16.82 -11.97
CA ARG A 10 -34.75 16.76 -12.40
C ARG A 10 -33.82 16.47 -11.22
N TRP A 11 -34.13 16.96 -10.03
CA TRP A 11 -33.36 16.69 -8.83
C TRP A 11 -33.51 15.24 -8.37
N ILE A 12 -34.75 14.71 -8.33
CA ILE A 12 -35.03 13.30 -8.03
C ILE A 12 -34.35 12.38 -9.07
N ALA A 13 -34.45 12.68 -10.35
CA ALA A 13 -33.83 11.89 -11.40
C ALA A 13 -32.30 11.86 -11.27
N ARG A 14 -31.65 12.95 -10.86
CA ARG A 14 -30.22 13.00 -10.61
C ARG A 14 -29.83 12.21 -9.35
N CYS A 15 -30.60 12.31 -8.28
CA CYS A 15 -30.38 11.50 -7.07
C CYS A 15 -30.58 10.00 -7.35
N ALA A 16 -31.58 9.63 -8.14
CA ALA A 16 -31.82 8.25 -8.55
C ALA A 16 -30.70 7.72 -9.46
N ALA A 17 -30.19 8.54 -10.39
CA ALA A 17 -29.07 8.16 -11.26
C ALA A 17 -27.75 7.99 -10.47
N THR A 18 -27.47 8.88 -9.50
CA THR A 18 -26.31 8.74 -8.60
C THR A 18 -26.44 7.53 -7.67
N ALA A 19 -27.64 7.28 -7.14
CA ALA A 19 -27.88 6.09 -6.33
C ALA A 19 -27.79 4.80 -7.17
N GLY A 20 -28.30 4.79 -8.39
CA GLY A 20 -28.17 3.66 -9.32
C GLY A 20 -26.72 3.38 -9.70
N LEU A 21 -25.93 4.42 -9.98
CA LEU A 21 -24.49 4.29 -10.23
C LEU A 21 -23.74 3.75 -9.01
N LEU A 22 -24.09 4.22 -7.81
CA LEU A 22 -23.51 3.72 -6.57
C LEU A 22 -23.80 2.24 -6.36
N VAL A 23 -25.06 1.83 -6.55
CA VAL A 23 -25.46 0.41 -6.44
C VAL A 23 -24.73 -0.45 -7.48
N THR A 24 -24.59 0.04 -8.71
CA THR A 24 -23.85 -0.68 -9.77
C THR A 24 -22.36 -0.81 -9.44
N VAL A 25 -21.72 0.25 -8.94
CA VAL A 25 -20.31 0.21 -8.50
C VAL A 25 -20.15 -0.75 -7.32
N VAL A 26 -21.04 -0.70 -6.32
CA VAL A 26 -21.02 -1.62 -5.18
C VAL A 26 -21.26 -3.07 -5.64
N ALA A 27 -22.18 -3.31 -6.56
CA ALA A 27 -22.42 -4.65 -7.10
C ALA A 27 -21.21 -5.19 -7.90
N LEU A 28 -20.49 -4.33 -8.65
CA LEU A 28 -19.25 -4.68 -9.34
C LEU A 28 -18.11 -4.97 -8.35
N LEU A 29 -18.06 -4.27 -7.22
CA LEU A 29 -17.07 -4.48 -6.15
C LEU A 29 -17.34 -5.75 -5.33
N LEU A 30 -18.61 -6.16 -5.24
CA LEU A 30 -19.04 -7.40 -4.58
C LEU A 30 -18.97 -8.62 -5.51
N ALA A 31 -18.72 -8.45 -6.80
CA ALA A 31 -18.44 -9.57 -7.69
C ALA A 31 -17.17 -10.29 -7.21
N PRO A 32 -17.15 -11.64 -7.18
CA PRO A 32 -15.99 -12.39 -6.72
C PRO A 32 -14.79 -12.09 -7.64
N ALA A 33 -13.96 -11.15 -7.22
CA ALA A 33 -12.64 -10.93 -7.79
C ALA A 33 -11.70 -11.95 -7.14
N GLY A 34 -10.85 -12.60 -7.94
CA GLY A 34 -9.77 -13.41 -7.39
C GLY A 34 -8.90 -12.55 -6.45
N PRO A 35 -8.17 -13.16 -5.51
CA PRO A 35 -7.32 -12.43 -4.58
C PRO A 35 -6.25 -11.66 -5.37
N ALA A 36 -6.42 -10.35 -5.49
CA ALA A 36 -5.41 -9.45 -6.03
C ALA A 36 -4.87 -8.61 -4.88
N SER A 37 -3.58 -8.73 -4.64
CA SER A 37 -2.82 -7.96 -3.65
C SER A 37 -2.29 -6.68 -4.31
N ALA A 38 -2.23 -5.57 -3.60
CA ALA A 38 -1.57 -4.35 -4.10
C ALA A 38 -0.06 -4.36 -3.84
N HIS A 39 0.42 -5.31 -3.04
CA HIS A 39 1.83 -5.62 -2.84
C HIS A 39 2.02 -7.10 -3.15
N ALA A 40 3.13 -7.43 -3.80
CA ALA A 40 3.49 -8.82 -4.03
C ALA A 40 3.68 -9.54 -2.68
N VAL A 41 2.98 -10.64 -2.49
CA VAL A 41 3.18 -11.55 -1.35
C VAL A 41 3.74 -12.85 -1.90
N LEU A 42 4.72 -13.44 -1.21
CA LEU A 42 5.21 -14.78 -1.56
C LEU A 42 4.12 -15.79 -1.23
N VAL A 43 3.54 -16.39 -2.26
CA VAL A 43 2.45 -17.38 -2.13
C VAL A 43 3.02 -18.78 -1.88
N SER A 44 4.10 -19.12 -2.59
CA SER A 44 4.76 -20.41 -2.45
C SER A 44 6.22 -20.35 -2.88
N SER A 45 7.01 -21.28 -2.39
CA SER A 45 8.40 -21.50 -2.83
C SER A 45 8.66 -22.97 -3.13
N SER A 46 9.64 -23.25 -3.97
CA SER A 46 10.16 -24.60 -4.19
C SER A 46 11.68 -24.54 -4.16
N PRO A 47 12.36 -25.18 -3.19
CA PRO A 47 11.78 -25.89 -2.03
C PRO A 47 10.88 -25.00 -1.17
N ASN A 48 9.89 -25.61 -0.49
CA ASN A 48 9.03 -24.87 0.44
C ASN A 48 9.88 -24.30 1.60
N SER A 49 9.35 -23.22 2.21
CA SER A 49 9.94 -22.69 3.46
C SER A 49 10.06 -23.81 4.49
N SER A 50 11.23 -23.89 5.13
CA SER A 50 11.59 -24.90 6.12
C SER A 50 11.62 -26.36 5.62
N ALA A 51 11.49 -26.60 4.31
CA ALA A 51 11.55 -27.95 3.77
C ALA A 51 12.94 -28.57 3.91
N VAL A 52 12.97 -29.89 4.12
CA VAL A 52 14.18 -30.69 4.04
C VAL A 52 14.14 -31.51 2.77
N VAL A 53 15.09 -31.26 1.86
CA VAL A 53 15.19 -31.98 0.58
C VAL A 53 16.37 -32.97 0.63
N PRO A 54 16.23 -34.13 -0.01
CA PRO A 54 17.28 -35.17 0.08
C PRO A 54 18.58 -34.79 -0.67
N ALA A 55 18.47 -33.93 -1.69
CA ALA A 55 19.58 -33.44 -2.50
C ALA A 55 19.43 -31.97 -2.81
N ALA A 56 20.55 -31.27 -3.08
CA ALA A 56 20.52 -29.86 -3.46
C ALA A 56 19.72 -29.70 -4.77
N PRO A 57 18.73 -28.77 -4.81
CA PRO A 57 17.98 -28.48 -6.02
C PRO A 57 18.88 -27.78 -7.05
N SER A 58 18.53 -27.85 -8.33
CA SER A 58 19.17 -27.06 -9.39
C SER A 58 18.64 -25.61 -9.47
N GLU A 59 17.51 -25.36 -8.84
CA GLU A 59 16.84 -24.04 -8.83
C GLU A 59 15.98 -23.86 -7.58
N VAL A 60 15.77 -22.61 -7.19
CA VAL A 60 14.77 -22.20 -6.22
C VAL A 60 13.72 -21.38 -6.96
N VAL A 61 12.44 -21.76 -6.83
CA VAL A 61 11.32 -21.08 -7.49
C VAL A 61 10.52 -20.32 -6.44
N LEU A 62 10.28 -19.04 -6.67
CA LEU A 62 9.40 -18.19 -5.85
C LEU A 62 8.17 -17.84 -6.66
N THR A 63 6.98 -18.06 -6.11
CA THR A 63 5.71 -17.65 -6.74
C THR A 63 5.06 -16.58 -5.91
N PHE A 64 4.86 -15.41 -6.50
CA PHE A 64 4.22 -14.25 -5.87
C PHE A 64 2.74 -14.14 -6.23
N SER A 65 2.00 -13.34 -5.48
CA SER A 65 0.57 -13.06 -5.72
C SER A 65 0.32 -12.19 -6.97
N GLU A 66 1.36 -11.55 -7.51
CA GLU A 66 1.30 -10.67 -8.67
C GLU A 66 2.66 -10.62 -9.40
N PRO A 67 2.71 -10.10 -10.63
CA PRO A 67 3.97 -9.93 -11.36
C PRO A 67 4.95 -9.04 -10.60
N VAL A 68 6.20 -9.48 -10.53
CA VAL A 68 7.29 -8.78 -9.85
C VAL A 68 8.43 -8.45 -10.80
N ARG A 69 9.25 -7.47 -10.42
CA ARG A 69 10.44 -7.05 -11.19
C ARG A 69 11.69 -7.16 -10.35
N GLN A 70 12.80 -7.40 -11.03
CA GLN A 70 14.11 -7.58 -10.42
C GLN A 70 14.62 -6.29 -9.75
N VAL A 71 15.24 -6.47 -8.58
CA VAL A 71 16.22 -5.55 -8.00
C VAL A 71 17.58 -6.22 -8.12
N THR A 72 18.45 -5.68 -8.96
CA THR A 72 19.75 -6.29 -9.30
C THR A 72 20.58 -6.60 -8.05
N GLY A 73 21.07 -7.84 -7.93
CA GLY A 73 21.93 -8.29 -6.84
C GLY A 73 21.25 -8.47 -5.48
N LYS A 74 19.91 -8.30 -5.39
CA LYS A 74 19.15 -8.38 -4.13
C LYS A 74 18.35 -9.68 -3.97
N ILE A 75 18.57 -10.65 -4.84
CA ILE A 75 18.10 -12.03 -4.67
C ILE A 75 19.33 -12.90 -4.48
N ARG A 76 19.35 -13.66 -3.39
CA ARG A 76 20.51 -14.44 -2.96
C ARG A 76 20.07 -15.76 -2.35
N VAL A 77 20.83 -16.81 -2.62
CA VAL A 77 20.76 -18.09 -1.91
C VAL A 77 22.11 -18.28 -1.21
N ILE A 78 22.09 -18.32 0.12
CA ILE A 78 23.27 -18.45 0.97
C ILE A 78 23.37 -19.89 1.44
N ALA A 79 24.49 -20.53 1.16
CA ALA A 79 24.80 -21.90 1.57
C ALA A 79 25.12 -21.99 3.08
N PRO A 80 25.12 -23.19 3.68
CA PRO A 80 25.40 -23.41 5.10
C PRO A 80 26.76 -22.85 5.56
N ASP A 81 27.74 -22.75 4.67
CA ASP A 81 29.06 -22.16 4.90
C ASP A 81 29.11 -20.63 4.72
N SER A 82 27.94 -19.99 4.57
CA SER A 82 27.77 -18.58 4.30
C SER A 82 28.29 -18.11 2.92
N SER A 83 28.63 -18.99 2.01
CA SER A 83 28.93 -18.67 0.62
C SER A 83 27.66 -18.48 -0.22
N ARG A 84 27.76 -17.83 -1.38
CA ARG A 84 26.65 -17.74 -2.33
C ARG A 84 26.50 -19.05 -3.11
N ALA A 85 25.27 -19.59 -3.07
CA ALA A 85 24.90 -20.81 -3.80
C ALA A 85 24.15 -20.53 -5.10
N ASP A 86 23.60 -19.32 -5.27
CA ASP A 86 22.94 -18.92 -6.52
C ASP A 86 23.95 -18.76 -7.66
N ARG A 87 23.54 -19.19 -8.87
CA ARG A 87 24.35 -19.14 -10.08
C ARG A 87 23.64 -18.35 -11.19
N GLY A 88 24.30 -17.29 -11.66
CA GLY A 88 23.75 -16.45 -12.72
C GLY A 88 22.62 -15.52 -12.24
N GLU A 89 21.90 -14.94 -13.19
CA GLU A 89 20.81 -14.02 -12.91
C GLU A 89 19.47 -14.77 -12.72
N PRO A 90 18.63 -14.37 -11.75
CA PRO A 90 17.27 -14.91 -11.62
C PRO A 90 16.42 -14.62 -12.86
N VAL A 91 15.59 -15.59 -13.25
CA VAL A 91 14.66 -15.47 -14.38
C VAL A 91 13.29 -15.07 -13.86
N PHE A 92 12.71 -14.01 -14.43
CA PHE A 92 11.40 -13.48 -14.08
C PHE A 92 10.39 -13.80 -15.17
N ASP A 93 9.33 -14.53 -14.81
CA ASP A 93 8.18 -14.81 -15.67
C ASP A 93 6.88 -14.42 -14.94
N GLY A 94 6.47 -13.17 -15.12
CA GLY A 94 5.31 -12.62 -14.42
C GLY A 94 5.46 -12.64 -12.90
N ALA A 95 4.66 -13.48 -12.24
CA ALA A 95 4.68 -13.67 -10.78
C ALA A 95 5.68 -14.73 -10.30
N VAL A 96 6.35 -15.42 -11.22
CA VAL A 96 7.28 -16.50 -10.90
C VAL A 96 8.71 -16.02 -11.08
N VAL A 97 9.55 -16.30 -10.08
CA VAL A 97 10.98 -16.00 -10.09
C VAL A 97 11.75 -17.31 -9.90
N THR A 98 12.55 -17.68 -10.88
CA THR A 98 13.41 -18.88 -10.84
C THR A 98 14.85 -18.45 -10.59
N ILE A 99 15.44 -18.97 -9.53
CA ILE A 99 16.81 -18.68 -9.10
C ILE A 99 17.66 -19.94 -9.34
N PRO A 100 18.56 -19.96 -10.33
CA PRO A 100 19.47 -21.08 -10.52
C PRO A 100 20.40 -21.23 -9.32
N VAL A 101 20.57 -22.45 -8.81
CA VAL A 101 21.47 -22.75 -7.69
C VAL A 101 22.40 -23.91 -8.02
N ASP A 102 23.49 -24.04 -7.26
CA ASP A 102 24.43 -25.12 -7.44
C ASP A 102 23.86 -26.49 -7.00
N PRO A 103 23.61 -27.43 -7.91
CA PRO A 103 23.08 -28.74 -7.56
C PRO A 103 24.11 -29.64 -6.80
N ALA A 104 25.40 -29.27 -6.78
CA ALA A 104 26.44 -29.92 -5.99
C ALA A 104 26.60 -29.30 -4.59
N GLY A 105 25.58 -28.54 -4.11
CA GLY A 105 25.63 -27.82 -2.86
C GLY A 105 25.83 -28.70 -1.62
N ALA A 106 26.42 -28.11 -0.59
CA ALA A 106 26.69 -28.77 0.69
C ALA A 106 25.40 -29.16 1.42
N ARG A 107 25.48 -30.16 2.29
CA ARG A 107 24.38 -30.51 3.21
C ARG A 107 24.29 -29.47 4.32
N GLY A 108 23.05 -29.14 4.71
CA GLY A 108 22.76 -28.16 5.76
C GLY A 108 21.68 -27.17 5.34
N THR A 109 21.47 -26.15 6.14
CA THR A 109 20.42 -25.14 5.96
C THR A 109 20.88 -24.01 5.04
N TYR A 110 20.10 -23.74 4.01
CA TYR A 110 20.27 -22.64 3.06
C TYR A 110 19.31 -21.49 3.43
N LEU A 111 19.75 -20.26 3.27
CA LEU A 111 18.93 -19.05 3.41
C LEU A 111 18.66 -18.46 2.03
N VAL A 112 17.40 -18.31 1.68
CA VAL A 112 16.95 -17.59 0.50
C VAL A 112 16.52 -16.20 0.94
N SER A 113 17.20 -15.16 0.47
CA SER A 113 16.87 -13.75 0.72
C SER A 113 16.51 -13.08 -0.59
N TYR A 114 15.40 -12.37 -0.62
CA TYR A 114 14.94 -11.70 -1.84
C TYR A 114 14.45 -10.27 -1.58
N ARG A 115 14.65 -9.41 -2.58
CA ARG A 115 14.00 -8.11 -2.71
C ARG A 115 13.58 -7.95 -4.16
N VAL A 116 12.29 -7.72 -4.36
CA VAL A 116 11.64 -7.55 -5.66
C VAL A 116 10.82 -6.26 -5.66
N ILE A 117 10.44 -5.78 -6.85
CA ILE A 117 9.54 -4.63 -7.00
C ILE A 117 8.18 -5.16 -7.43
N SER A 118 7.16 -4.88 -6.65
CA SER A 118 5.76 -5.23 -6.93
C SER A 118 5.17 -4.41 -8.08
N ALA A 119 3.99 -4.79 -8.57
CA ALA A 119 3.30 -4.10 -9.66
C ALA A 119 2.98 -2.64 -9.34
N ASP A 120 2.75 -2.30 -8.06
CA ASP A 120 2.51 -0.94 -7.58
C ASP A 120 3.80 -0.11 -7.34
N SER A 121 4.96 -0.68 -7.72
CA SER A 121 6.30 -0.08 -7.64
C SER A 121 6.87 0.06 -6.22
N HIS A 122 6.34 -0.65 -5.23
CA HIS A 122 6.94 -0.77 -3.91
C HIS A 122 7.92 -1.95 -3.85
N PRO A 123 9.05 -1.81 -3.14
CA PRO A 123 9.94 -2.92 -2.87
C PRO A 123 9.32 -3.85 -1.84
N VAL A 124 9.38 -5.16 -2.12
CA VAL A 124 8.99 -6.25 -1.22
C VAL A 124 10.22 -7.07 -0.94
N SER A 125 10.50 -7.31 0.34
CA SER A 125 11.65 -8.10 0.79
C SER A 125 11.17 -9.23 1.69
N GLY A 126 11.87 -10.36 1.63
CA GLY A 126 11.62 -11.48 2.51
C GLY A 126 12.80 -12.43 2.53
N ALA A 127 12.76 -13.36 3.47
CA ALA A 127 13.74 -14.43 3.58
C ALA A 127 13.06 -15.69 4.13
N PHE A 128 13.54 -16.86 3.72
CA PHE A 128 13.16 -18.15 4.28
C PHE A 128 14.32 -19.12 4.15
N THR A 129 14.22 -20.24 4.85
CA THR A 129 15.24 -21.29 4.80
C THR A 129 14.69 -22.57 4.21
N TYR A 130 15.56 -23.38 3.63
CA TYR A 130 15.35 -24.79 3.35
C TYR A 130 16.63 -25.57 3.67
N SER A 131 16.56 -26.87 3.88
CA SER A 131 17.73 -27.69 4.24
C SER A 131 17.95 -28.80 3.24
N VAL A 132 19.23 -29.12 2.97
CA VAL A 132 19.62 -30.23 2.14
C VAL A 132 20.14 -31.34 3.04
N GLY A 133 19.46 -32.48 3.00
CA GLY A 133 19.80 -33.67 3.78
C GLY A 133 19.44 -33.58 5.25
N ALA A 134 19.82 -32.53 5.95
CA ALA A 134 19.45 -32.28 7.34
C ALA A 134 19.56 -30.80 7.70
N PRO A 135 18.78 -30.29 8.67
CA PRO A 135 18.91 -28.94 9.18
C PRO A 135 20.29 -28.73 9.85
N SER A 136 20.77 -27.49 9.70
CA SER A 136 21.94 -26.97 10.43
C SER A 136 21.64 -25.56 10.90
N THR A 137 22.54 -24.94 11.65
CA THR A 137 22.42 -23.51 11.98
C THR A 137 22.25 -22.70 10.69
N PRO A 138 21.18 -21.89 10.56
CA PRO A 138 20.97 -21.05 9.39
C PRO A 138 22.16 -20.10 9.19
N PRO A 139 22.64 -19.93 7.95
CA PRO A 139 23.69 -18.96 7.65
C PRO A 139 23.16 -17.54 7.88
N VAL A 140 24.06 -16.63 8.28
CA VAL A 140 23.74 -15.21 8.40
C VAL A 140 23.93 -14.55 7.04
N ASP A 141 22.90 -13.88 6.53
CA ASP A 141 23.05 -12.99 5.39
C ASP A 141 23.81 -11.74 5.85
N SER A 142 25.13 -11.71 5.64
CA SER A 142 25.97 -10.53 5.88
C SER A 142 25.78 -9.44 4.83
N GLY A 143 24.84 -9.64 3.91
CA GLY A 143 24.51 -8.66 2.89
C GLY A 143 23.73 -7.47 3.46
N ASP A 144 24.02 -6.33 2.88
CA ASP A 144 23.52 -5.00 3.10
C ASP A 144 22.04 -4.95 3.54
N ASP A 145 21.78 -4.19 4.62
CA ASP A 145 20.44 -4.02 5.19
C ASP A 145 19.44 -3.65 4.09
N SER A 146 18.50 -4.54 3.80
CA SER A 146 17.58 -4.41 2.68
C SER A 146 16.51 -3.33 2.90
N ARG A 147 16.57 -2.60 4.01
CA ARG A 147 15.64 -1.51 4.32
C ARG A 147 15.97 -0.26 3.52
N ALA A 148 14.94 0.41 3.00
CA ALA A 148 15.11 1.74 2.44
C ALA A 148 15.49 2.72 3.57
N ASP A 149 16.45 3.63 3.29
CA ASP A 149 16.81 4.69 4.23
C ASP A 149 15.54 5.49 4.62
N PRO A 150 15.26 5.69 5.92
CA PRO A 150 14.13 6.48 6.39
C PRO A 150 14.06 7.89 5.78
N VAL A 151 15.22 8.48 5.42
CA VAL A 151 15.28 9.77 4.74
C VAL A 151 14.69 9.69 3.35
N VAL A 152 14.96 8.61 2.61
CA VAL A 152 14.38 8.35 1.27
C VAL A 152 12.87 8.17 1.36
N GLY A 153 12.40 7.32 2.27
CA GLY A 153 10.97 7.09 2.48
C GLY A 153 10.21 8.38 2.86
N ASN A 154 10.76 9.17 3.77
CA ASN A 154 10.18 10.46 4.15
C ASN A 154 10.28 11.50 3.01
N GLY A 155 11.37 11.48 2.23
CA GLY A 155 11.52 12.32 1.03
C GLY A 155 10.41 12.06 0.00
N ILE A 156 10.03 10.81 -0.23
CA ILE A 156 8.91 10.46 -1.14
C ILE A 156 7.58 10.97 -0.58
N LYS A 157 7.32 10.84 0.74
CA LYS A 157 6.10 11.40 1.36
C LYS A 157 6.03 12.92 1.19
N VAL A 158 7.14 13.62 1.39
CA VAL A 158 7.24 15.08 1.18
C VAL A 158 7.02 15.42 -0.30
N ALA A 159 7.63 14.70 -1.24
CA ALA A 159 7.42 14.90 -2.67
C ALA A 159 5.94 14.73 -3.04
N LYS A 160 5.27 13.68 -2.56
CA LYS A 160 3.82 13.48 -2.77
C LYS A 160 2.98 14.61 -2.18
N TYR A 161 3.28 15.04 -0.95
CA TYR A 161 2.60 16.19 -0.33
C TYR A 161 2.74 17.45 -1.18
N VAL A 162 3.95 17.78 -1.63
CA VAL A 162 4.24 18.92 -2.52
C VAL A 162 3.49 18.80 -3.84
N GLY A 163 3.43 17.59 -4.41
CA GLY A 163 2.66 17.31 -5.64
C GLY A 163 1.17 17.57 -5.48
N TYR A 164 0.54 17.12 -4.40
CA TYR A 164 -0.88 17.36 -4.12
C TYR A 164 -1.18 18.84 -3.87
N ALA A 165 -0.33 19.53 -3.10
CA ALA A 165 -0.45 20.96 -2.90
C ALA A 165 -0.28 21.72 -4.22
N GLY A 166 0.74 21.36 -5.01
CA GLY A 166 0.97 21.93 -6.34
C GLY A 166 -0.21 21.73 -7.29
N LEU A 167 -0.84 20.55 -7.28
CA LEU A 167 -2.04 20.26 -8.07
C LEU A 167 -3.21 21.17 -7.68
N ALA A 168 -3.47 21.36 -6.39
CA ALA A 168 -4.49 22.29 -5.93
C ALA A 168 -4.20 23.74 -6.36
N LEU A 169 -2.93 24.18 -6.25
CA LEU A 169 -2.49 25.52 -6.65
C LEU A 169 -2.46 25.73 -8.16
N LEU A 170 -2.48 24.68 -8.97
CA LEU A 170 -2.60 24.73 -10.42
C LEU A 170 -4.06 24.72 -10.87
N VAL A 171 -4.82 23.72 -10.43
CA VAL A 171 -6.21 23.47 -10.88
C VAL A 171 -7.15 24.56 -10.40
N GLY A 172 -7.06 24.97 -9.13
CA GLY A 172 -7.94 26.01 -8.57
C GLY A 172 -7.87 27.34 -9.29
N PRO A 173 -6.68 27.96 -9.43
CA PRO A 173 -6.54 29.19 -10.19
C PRO A 173 -6.94 29.03 -11.66
N ALA A 174 -6.57 27.94 -12.35
CA ALA A 174 -6.96 27.72 -13.74
C ALA A 174 -8.49 27.69 -13.89
N LEU A 175 -9.18 26.93 -13.04
CA LEU A 175 -10.65 26.81 -13.07
C LEU A 175 -11.35 28.13 -12.72
N VAL A 176 -10.92 28.80 -11.64
CA VAL A 176 -11.52 30.06 -11.21
C VAL A 176 -11.29 31.17 -12.23
N LEU A 177 -10.09 31.27 -12.82
CA LEU A 177 -9.78 32.23 -13.89
C LEU A 177 -10.58 31.97 -15.16
N ALA A 178 -10.86 30.70 -15.46
CA ALA A 178 -11.65 30.31 -16.63
C ALA A 178 -13.13 30.72 -16.50
N VAL A 179 -13.73 30.57 -15.31
CA VAL A 179 -15.20 30.56 -15.18
C VAL A 179 -15.75 31.62 -14.22
N LEU A 180 -15.03 31.92 -13.12
CA LEU A 180 -15.59 32.74 -12.02
C LEU A 180 -14.87 34.08 -11.82
N TRP A 181 -13.81 34.37 -12.57
CA TRP A 181 -12.95 35.52 -12.33
C TRP A 181 -13.59 36.82 -12.84
N PRO A 182 -13.77 37.86 -12.00
CA PRO A 182 -14.26 39.17 -12.43
C PRO A 182 -13.30 39.83 -13.44
N ARG A 183 -13.85 40.36 -14.54
CA ARG A 183 -13.06 40.96 -15.64
C ARG A 183 -12.22 42.14 -15.20
N ARG A 184 -12.65 42.91 -14.18
CA ARG A 184 -11.94 44.09 -13.67
C ARG A 184 -10.73 43.75 -12.81
N LEU A 185 -10.66 42.53 -12.25
CA LEU A 185 -9.60 42.15 -11.36
C LEU A 185 -8.37 41.65 -12.15
N SER A 186 -7.19 42.05 -11.66
CA SER A 186 -5.91 41.59 -12.23
C SER A 186 -5.76 40.08 -12.08
N ARG A 187 -5.41 39.42 -13.15
CA ARG A 187 -5.11 37.96 -13.21
C ARG A 187 -3.71 37.61 -12.71
N ALA A 188 -2.80 38.62 -12.55
CA ALA A 188 -1.39 38.39 -12.28
C ALA A 188 -1.13 37.59 -10.98
N GLY A 189 -1.87 37.84 -9.90
CA GLY A 189 -1.72 37.10 -8.65
C GLY A 189 -2.10 35.62 -8.79
N PRO A 190 -3.33 35.31 -9.23
CA PRO A 190 -3.76 33.95 -9.53
C PRO A 190 -2.85 33.22 -10.53
N ALA A 191 -2.42 33.89 -11.60
CA ALA A 191 -1.51 33.33 -12.58
C ALA A 191 -0.15 32.93 -11.99
N ARG A 192 0.44 33.79 -11.13
CA ARG A 192 1.68 33.45 -10.40
C ARG A 192 1.49 32.21 -9.53
N LEU A 193 0.32 32.12 -8.84
CA LEU A 193 0.02 30.97 -8.00
C LEU A 193 -0.09 29.69 -8.82
N ALA A 194 -0.74 29.73 -10.00
CA ALA A 194 -0.84 28.60 -10.90
C ALA A 194 0.54 28.17 -11.45
N TRP A 195 1.43 29.11 -11.79
CA TRP A 195 2.80 28.81 -12.20
C TRP A 195 3.62 28.16 -11.09
N VAL A 196 3.46 28.62 -9.84
CA VAL A 196 4.06 27.97 -8.68
C VAL A 196 3.50 26.56 -8.54
N GLY A 197 2.18 26.38 -8.65
CA GLY A 197 1.55 25.05 -8.61
C GLY A 197 2.11 24.11 -9.67
N LEU A 198 2.24 24.57 -10.90
CA LEU A 198 2.82 23.78 -12.00
C LEU A 198 4.27 23.39 -11.70
N GLY A 199 5.08 24.34 -11.23
CA GLY A 199 6.47 24.11 -10.84
C GLY A 199 6.60 23.09 -9.70
N LEU A 200 5.71 23.15 -8.69
CA LEU A 200 5.67 22.19 -7.59
C LEU A 200 5.30 20.79 -8.07
N VAL A 201 4.32 20.65 -8.98
CA VAL A 201 3.97 19.34 -9.56
C VAL A 201 5.15 18.79 -10.36
N ALA A 202 5.80 19.60 -11.19
CA ALA A 202 6.97 19.16 -11.96
C ALA A 202 8.13 18.75 -11.04
N LEU A 203 8.45 19.57 -10.04
CA LEU A 203 9.51 19.28 -9.07
C LEU A 203 9.22 17.99 -8.29
N SER A 204 7.99 17.83 -7.80
CA SER A 204 7.59 16.61 -7.07
C SER A 204 7.69 15.37 -7.96
N THR A 205 7.32 15.48 -9.24
CA THR A 205 7.41 14.39 -10.22
C THR A 205 8.87 13.96 -10.42
N VAL A 206 9.78 14.91 -10.63
CA VAL A 206 11.22 14.65 -10.78
C VAL A 206 11.81 14.06 -9.50
N ALA A 207 11.49 14.66 -8.35
CA ALA A 207 11.96 14.17 -7.05
C ALA A 207 11.48 12.74 -6.75
N THR A 208 10.25 12.42 -7.12
CA THR A 208 9.71 11.06 -6.92
C THR A 208 10.44 10.04 -7.80
N VAL A 209 10.72 10.35 -9.07
CA VAL A 209 11.50 9.48 -9.97
C VAL A 209 12.92 9.28 -9.44
N TRP A 210 13.56 10.35 -8.98
CA TRP A 210 14.91 10.30 -8.42
C TRP A 210 14.98 9.42 -7.17
N LEU A 211 14.10 9.67 -6.21
CA LEU A 211 14.07 8.95 -4.93
C LEU A 211 13.57 7.50 -5.08
N GLN A 212 12.88 7.17 -6.16
CA GLN A 212 12.44 5.80 -6.42
C GLN A 212 13.63 4.83 -6.56
N VAL A 213 14.76 5.28 -7.12
CA VAL A 213 15.96 4.43 -7.29
C VAL A 213 16.51 3.95 -5.95
N PRO A 214 16.91 4.83 -4.99
CA PRO A 214 17.37 4.37 -3.68
C PRO A 214 16.25 3.73 -2.85
N TYR A 215 14.99 4.08 -3.09
CA TYR A 215 13.87 3.43 -2.41
C TYR A 215 13.73 1.94 -2.78
N THR A 216 13.95 1.60 -4.05
CA THR A 216 13.88 0.20 -4.52
C THR A 216 15.15 -0.58 -4.24
N ASN A 217 16.31 0.03 -4.44
CA ASN A 217 17.60 -0.65 -4.33
C ASN A 217 18.15 -0.69 -2.88
N GLY A 218 17.59 0.11 -1.97
CA GLY A 218 18.23 0.47 -0.69
C GLY A 218 19.29 1.56 -0.91
N GLY A 219 19.74 2.16 0.18
CA GLY A 219 20.75 3.23 0.16
C GLY A 219 20.18 4.62 0.46
N GLY A 220 21.07 5.62 0.47
CA GLY A 220 20.76 7.00 0.78
C GLY A 220 20.17 7.78 -0.39
N PRO A 221 19.70 9.02 -0.18
CA PRO A 221 18.95 9.81 -1.18
C PRO A 221 19.76 10.18 -2.44
N PHE A 222 21.07 10.02 -2.41
CA PHE A 222 21.97 10.31 -3.54
C PHE A 222 22.56 9.05 -4.19
N ASP A 223 22.22 7.85 -3.69
CA ASP A 223 22.67 6.57 -4.24
C ASP A 223 21.87 6.20 -5.48
N VAL A 224 21.98 7.03 -6.52
CA VAL A 224 21.28 6.87 -7.79
C VAL A 224 22.26 6.40 -8.85
N THR A 225 22.13 5.15 -9.27
CA THR A 225 22.92 4.58 -10.36
C THR A 225 22.25 4.81 -11.72
N GLY A 226 23.06 4.88 -12.79
CA GLY A 226 22.54 5.02 -14.17
C GLY A 226 21.64 3.84 -14.57
N THR A 227 22.01 2.62 -14.17
CA THR A 227 21.21 1.41 -14.40
C THR A 227 19.90 1.42 -13.62
N GLY A 228 19.94 1.83 -12.34
CA GLY A 228 18.73 1.99 -11.52
C GLY A 228 17.79 3.06 -12.07
N LEU A 229 18.33 4.20 -12.52
CA LEU A 229 17.53 5.26 -13.14
C LEU A 229 16.92 4.81 -14.48
N SER A 230 17.69 4.17 -15.36
CA SER A 230 17.17 3.66 -16.63
C SER A 230 16.09 2.58 -16.42
N GLY A 231 16.28 1.67 -15.46
CA GLY A 231 15.28 0.67 -15.08
C GLY A 231 14.00 1.30 -14.52
N THR A 232 14.13 2.35 -13.69
CA THR A 232 12.98 3.11 -13.18
C THR A 232 12.23 3.83 -14.31
N LEU A 233 12.95 4.52 -15.20
CA LEU A 233 12.34 5.25 -16.33
C LEU A 233 11.69 4.30 -17.35
N GLY A 234 12.24 3.11 -17.58
CA GLY A 234 11.68 2.09 -18.47
C GLY A 234 10.46 1.35 -17.90
N SER A 235 10.12 1.57 -16.64
CA SER A 235 8.96 0.95 -15.99
C SER A 235 7.65 1.71 -16.27
N THR A 236 6.50 1.06 -15.98
CA THR A 236 5.17 1.72 -16.02
C THR A 236 5.10 2.95 -15.11
N PHE A 237 5.76 2.88 -13.94
CA PHE A 237 5.91 4.01 -13.02
C PHE A 237 6.65 5.18 -13.69
N GLY A 238 7.82 4.94 -14.28
CA GLY A 238 8.60 5.96 -14.97
C GLY A 238 7.86 6.53 -16.18
N ALA A 239 7.23 5.67 -16.99
CA ALA A 239 6.42 6.09 -18.13
C ALA A 239 5.29 7.06 -17.72
N ALA A 240 4.54 6.74 -16.65
CA ALA A 240 3.48 7.62 -16.14
C ALA A 240 4.02 8.99 -15.70
N HIS A 241 5.20 9.03 -15.06
CA HIS A 241 5.84 10.27 -14.63
C HIS A 241 6.38 11.09 -15.81
N LEU A 242 6.98 10.44 -16.82
CA LEU A 242 7.41 11.10 -18.06
C LEU A 242 6.23 11.69 -18.85
N VAL A 243 5.14 10.92 -18.99
CA VAL A 243 3.90 11.41 -19.63
C VAL A 243 3.35 12.61 -18.85
N ARG A 244 3.35 12.58 -17.52
CA ARG A 244 2.94 13.72 -16.69
C ARG A 244 3.76 14.97 -16.99
N LEU A 245 5.08 14.85 -17.03
CA LEU A 245 5.96 15.98 -17.36
C LEU A 245 5.69 16.52 -18.77
N GLY A 246 5.49 15.65 -19.75
CA GLY A 246 5.12 16.04 -21.11
C GLY A 246 3.78 16.79 -21.18
N LEU A 247 2.76 16.30 -20.46
CA LEU A 247 1.44 16.95 -20.37
C LEU A 247 1.50 18.31 -19.65
N LEU A 248 2.33 18.42 -18.59
CA LEU A 248 2.57 19.70 -17.92
C LEU A 248 3.26 20.71 -18.86
N ALA A 249 4.26 20.26 -19.63
CA ALA A 249 4.92 21.10 -20.63
C ALA A 249 3.94 21.57 -21.72
N ALA A 250 3.07 20.68 -22.21
CA ALA A 250 2.02 21.05 -23.17
C ALA A 250 1.00 22.04 -22.55
N ALA A 251 0.62 21.85 -21.28
CA ALA A 251 -0.31 22.73 -20.59
C ALA A 251 0.21 24.18 -20.47
N VAL A 252 1.53 24.41 -20.44
CA VAL A 252 2.13 25.76 -20.41
C VAL A 252 1.61 26.61 -21.55
N PHE A 253 1.50 26.07 -22.76
CA PHE A 253 1.06 26.81 -23.94
C PHE A 253 -0.41 27.23 -23.84
N LEU A 254 -1.27 26.41 -23.23
CA LEU A 254 -2.71 26.69 -23.04
C LEU A 254 -2.99 27.56 -21.81
N LEU A 255 -2.16 27.47 -20.77
CA LEU A 255 -2.31 28.27 -19.57
C LEU A 255 -1.91 29.74 -19.78
N ARG A 256 -0.91 30.02 -20.65
CA ARG A 256 -0.49 31.40 -20.97
C ARG A 256 -1.65 32.30 -21.44
N PRO A 257 -2.43 31.94 -22.48
CA PRO A 257 -3.57 32.76 -22.90
C PRO A 257 -4.66 32.85 -21.82
N LEU A 258 -4.95 31.76 -21.09
CA LEU A 258 -5.91 31.77 -19.98
C LEU A 258 -5.51 32.79 -18.90
N PHE A 259 -4.24 32.92 -18.60
CA PHE A 259 -3.74 33.86 -17.59
C PHE A 259 -3.72 35.30 -18.11
N ALA A 260 -3.58 35.50 -19.43
CA ALA A 260 -3.62 36.81 -20.05
C ALA A 260 -5.06 37.37 -20.17
N GLY A 261 -6.05 36.51 -20.43
CA GLY A 261 -7.43 36.94 -20.63
C GLY A 261 -8.44 35.79 -20.74
N PRO A 262 -9.70 36.10 -21.10
CA PRO A 262 -10.69 35.08 -21.42
C PRO A 262 -10.27 34.29 -22.66
N VAL A 263 -10.45 32.98 -22.63
CA VAL A 263 -10.12 32.04 -23.72
C VAL A 263 -11.37 31.45 -24.35
N GLY A 264 -11.24 30.89 -25.54
CA GLY A 264 -12.32 30.22 -26.27
C GLY A 264 -12.77 28.92 -25.61
N ARG A 265 -13.95 28.43 -25.97
CA ARG A 265 -14.47 27.15 -25.48
C ARG A 265 -13.56 25.97 -25.88
N THR A 266 -12.99 26.02 -27.09
CA THR A 266 -12.08 24.99 -27.59
C THR A 266 -10.84 24.86 -26.72
N ASP A 267 -10.22 25.99 -26.32
CA ASP A 267 -9.04 25.99 -25.45
C ASP A 267 -9.36 25.41 -24.08
N LEU A 268 -10.55 25.71 -23.53
CA LEU A 268 -11.02 25.15 -22.27
C LEU A 268 -11.25 23.64 -22.35
N VAL A 269 -11.80 23.15 -23.47
CA VAL A 269 -11.99 21.71 -23.69
C VAL A 269 -10.64 21.01 -23.80
N ILE A 270 -9.71 21.55 -24.59
CA ILE A 270 -8.36 20.97 -24.74
C ILE A 270 -7.64 20.97 -23.39
N LEU A 271 -7.70 22.08 -22.64
CA LEU A 271 -7.10 22.15 -21.30
C LEU A 271 -7.75 21.16 -20.33
N GLY A 272 -9.06 20.96 -20.40
CA GLY A 272 -9.78 19.97 -19.64
C GLY A 272 -9.35 18.53 -19.95
N VAL A 273 -9.21 18.20 -21.22
CA VAL A 273 -8.72 16.88 -21.67
C VAL A 273 -7.28 16.62 -21.20
N LEU A 274 -6.37 17.59 -21.43
CA LEU A 274 -4.98 17.49 -20.97
C LEU A 274 -4.89 17.41 -19.45
N GLY A 275 -5.69 18.20 -18.73
CA GLY A 275 -5.75 18.17 -17.28
C GLY A 275 -6.23 16.82 -16.74
N THR A 276 -7.26 16.24 -17.36
CA THR A 276 -7.77 14.91 -17.02
C THR A 276 -6.73 13.82 -17.32
N ALA A 277 -6.09 13.86 -18.49
CA ALA A 277 -5.02 12.93 -18.85
C ALA A 277 -3.84 13.03 -17.86
N ALA A 278 -3.41 14.25 -17.51
CA ALA A 278 -2.37 14.47 -16.50
C ALA A 278 -2.78 13.89 -15.14
N LEU A 279 -4.03 14.12 -14.72
CA LEU A 279 -4.56 13.62 -13.45
C LEU A 279 -4.54 12.08 -13.38
N LEU A 280 -4.91 11.39 -14.46
CA LEU A 280 -4.91 9.93 -14.55
C LEU A 280 -3.51 9.32 -14.38
N THR A 281 -2.43 10.07 -14.61
CA THR A 281 -1.07 9.57 -14.40
C THR A 281 -0.74 9.26 -12.93
N TRP A 282 -1.49 9.82 -11.95
CA TRP A 282 -1.29 9.51 -10.53
C TRP A 282 -1.73 8.09 -10.17
N PRO A 283 -3.01 7.72 -10.35
CA PRO A 283 -3.47 6.37 -10.04
C PRO A 283 -2.79 5.29 -10.89
N LEU A 284 -2.37 5.61 -12.12
CA LEU A 284 -1.66 4.65 -12.98
C LEU A 284 -0.24 4.33 -12.51
N SER A 285 0.34 5.11 -11.60
CA SER A 285 1.68 4.90 -11.06
C SER A 285 1.71 4.39 -9.60
N GLY A 286 0.60 3.89 -9.06
CA GLY A 286 0.50 3.46 -7.66
C GLY A 286 -0.51 2.36 -7.42
N HIS A 287 -0.88 2.14 -6.14
CA HIS A 287 -1.81 1.10 -5.70
C HIS A 287 -3.12 0.93 -6.51
N PRO A 288 -3.77 2.02 -7.01
CA PRO A 288 -5.00 1.85 -7.77
C PRO A 288 -4.84 1.00 -9.03
N ALA A 289 -3.68 1.06 -9.70
CA ALA A 289 -3.39 0.26 -10.90
C ALA A 289 -3.16 -1.24 -10.58
N ALA A 290 -2.71 -1.55 -9.35
CA ALA A 290 -2.46 -2.90 -8.86
C ALA A 290 -3.58 -3.41 -7.93
N SER A 291 -4.75 -2.77 -7.90
CA SER A 291 -5.87 -3.16 -7.06
C SER A 291 -6.66 -4.33 -7.66
N PRO A 292 -7.52 -5.02 -6.87
CA PRO A 292 -8.39 -6.09 -7.37
C PRO A 292 -9.33 -5.66 -8.51
N ALA A 293 -9.64 -4.35 -8.59
CA ALA A 293 -10.49 -3.76 -9.63
C ALA A 293 -9.81 -2.53 -10.24
N PRO A 294 -8.73 -2.69 -11.05
CA PRO A 294 -7.87 -1.58 -11.46
C PRO A 294 -8.62 -0.46 -12.19
N ALA A 295 -9.52 -0.82 -13.10
CA ALA A 295 -10.30 0.17 -13.86
C ALA A 295 -11.17 1.04 -12.95
N VAL A 296 -11.82 0.45 -11.93
CA VAL A 296 -12.63 1.17 -10.94
C VAL A 296 -11.74 2.03 -10.05
N SER A 297 -10.68 1.45 -9.49
CA SER A 297 -9.76 2.12 -8.57
C SER A 297 -9.08 3.33 -9.22
N VAL A 298 -8.61 3.20 -10.46
CA VAL A 298 -7.98 4.30 -11.22
C VAL A 298 -8.96 5.45 -11.43
N VAL A 299 -10.20 5.17 -11.85
CA VAL A 299 -11.20 6.22 -12.05
C VAL A 299 -11.60 6.87 -10.74
N VAL A 300 -11.83 6.07 -9.70
CA VAL A 300 -12.23 6.56 -8.37
C VAL A 300 -11.13 7.42 -7.76
N ASP A 301 -9.86 7.01 -7.86
CA ASP A 301 -8.72 7.79 -7.37
C ASP A 301 -8.55 9.10 -8.16
N ALA A 302 -8.70 9.08 -9.49
CA ALA A 302 -8.67 10.28 -10.30
C ALA A 302 -9.79 11.26 -9.92
N VAL A 303 -11.02 10.77 -9.66
CA VAL A 303 -12.14 11.59 -9.19
C VAL A 303 -11.84 12.15 -7.80
N HIS A 304 -11.29 11.34 -6.89
CA HIS A 304 -10.91 11.78 -5.55
C HIS A 304 -9.86 12.91 -5.61
N LEU A 305 -8.78 12.70 -6.33
CA LEU A 305 -7.68 13.65 -6.48
C LEU A 305 -8.13 14.94 -7.20
N GLY A 306 -8.92 14.81 -8.27
CA GLY A 306 -9.47 15.94 -9.01
C GLY A 306 -10.44 16.78 -8.15
N SER A 307 -11.31 16.14 -7.40
CA SER A 307 -12.24 16.80 -6.48
C SER A 307 -11.51 17.53 -5.36
N MET A 308 -10.46 16.93 -4.80
CA MET A 308 -9.56 17.58 -3.84
C MET A 308 -8.91 18.83 -4.45
N ALA A 309 -8.35 18.72 -5.66
CA ALA A 309 -7.65 19.83 -6.31
C ALA A 309 -8.59 21.00 -6.62
N VAL A 310 -9.81 20.72 -7.10
CA VAL A 310 -10.84 21.73 -7.36
C VAL A 310 -11.28 22.41 -6.06
N TRP A 311 -11.57 21.63 -5.02
CA TRP A 311 -12.07 22.16 -3.76
C TRP A 311 -11.02 22.99 -3.04
N LEU A 312 -9.83 22.44 -2.77
CA LEU A 312 -8.75 23.15 -2.07
C LEU A 312 -8.24 24.34 -2.85
N GLY A 313 -7.99 24.15 -4.15
CA GLY A 313 -7.52 25.23 -4.99
C GLY A 313 -8.53 26.38 -5.10
N GLY A 314 -9.82 26.07 -5.15
CA GLY A 314 -10.86 27.08 -5.12
C GLY A 314 -10.98 27.80 -3.77
N LEU A 315 -10.81 27.10 -2.64
CA LEU A 315 -10.74 27.75 -1.32
C LEU A 315 -9.54 28.71 -1.22
N VAL A 316 -8.39 28.34 -1.77
CA VAL A 316 -7.20 29.20 -1.85
C VAL A 316 -7.51 30.47 -2.68
N MET A 317 -8.20 30.31 -3.82
CA MET A 317 -8.59 31.43 -4.67
C MET A 317 -9.61 32.36 -4.00
N LEU A 318 -10.58 31.79 -3.27
CA LEU A 318 -11.53 32.56 -2.49
C LEU A 318 -10.84 33.37 -1.38
N ALA A 319 -10.12 32.69 -0.50
CA ALA A 319 -9.52 33.32 0.69
C ALA A 319 -8.37 34.28 0.34
N GLY A 320 -7.57 33.90 -0.67
CA GLY A 320 -6.39 34.67 -1.08
C GLY A 320 -6.72 35.89 -1.92
N PHE A 321 -7.75 35.81 -2.77
CA PHE A 321 -8.04 36.85 -3.78
C PHE A 321 -9.45 37.36 -3.76
N LEU A 322 -10.49 36.54 -3.99
CA LEU A 322 -11.85 37.00 -4.24
C LEU A 322 -12.47 37.70 -3.02
N LEU A 323 -12.43 37.12 -1.84
CA LEU A 323 -12.95 37.69 -0.61
C LEU A 323 -12.19 38.96 -0.11
N ARG A 324 -11.09 39.30 -0.78
CA ARG A 324 -10.27 40.49 -0.48
C ARG A 324 -10.45 41.61 -1.50
N ARG A 325 -10.79 41.27 -2.77
CA ARG A 325 -10.68 42.19 -3.92
C ARG A 325 -11.98 42.37 -4.69
N ALA A 326 -12.89 41.39 -4.64
CA ALA A 326 -14.18 41.47 -5.29
C ALA A 326 -15.15 42.34 -4.47
N ASP A 327 -16.01 43.08 -5.17
CA ASP A 327 -17.05 43.86 -4.52
C ASP A 327 -18.26 43.01 -4.10
N GLU A 328 -19.20 43.62 -3.36
CA GLU A 328 -20.35 42.91 -2.81
C GLU A 328 -21.24 42.30 -3.90
N ARG A 329 -21.41 42.98 -5.03
CA ARG A 329 -22.21 42.50 -6.16
C ARG A 329 -21.55 41.27 -6.82
N GLU A 330 -20.22 41.32 -7.04
CA GLU A 330 -19.47 40.22 -7.57
C GLU A 330 -19.48 39.02 -6.63
N LEU A 331 -19.25 39.23 -5.33
CA LEU A 331 -19.32 38.16 -4.33
C LEU A 331 -20.73 37.56 -4.26
N GLY A 332 -21.78 38.38 -4.35
CA GLY A 332 -23.17 37.94 -4.41
C GLY A 332 -23.46 37.01 -5.58
N ALA A 333 -22.78 37.21 -6.72
CA ALA A 333 -22.89 36.35 -7.89
C ALA A 333 -22.01 35.09 -7.80
N ILE A 334 -20.76 35.21 -7.32
CA ILE A 334 -19.75 34.16 -7.33
C ILE A 334 -19.97 33.11 -6.21
N LEU A 335 -20.22 33.57 -4.97
CA LEU A 335 -20.29 32.70 -3.81
C LEU A 335 -21.36 31.59 -3.90
N PRO A 336 -22.56 31.83 -4.42
CA PRO A 336 -23.57 30.79 -4.59
C PRO A 336 -23.13 29.71 -5.61
N ILE A 337 -22.48 30.12 -6.71
CA ILE A 337 -21.97 29.21 -7.74
C ILE A 337 -20.85 28.34 -7.15
N TRP A 338 -19.88 28.98 -6.50
CA TRP A 338 -18.79 28.30 -5.82
C TRP A 338 -19.31 27.32 -4.75
N SER A 339 -20.26 27.74 -3.92
CA SER A 339 -20.84 26.87 -2.88
C SER A 339 -21.48 25.59 -3.45
N ARG A 340 -22.03 25.64 -4.66
CA ARG A 340 -22.54 24.45 -5.37
C ARG A 340 -21.40 23.55 -5.85
N TRP A 341 -20.36 24.14 -6.43
CA TRP A 341 -19.18 23.40 -6.89
C TRP A 341 -18.44 22.75 -5.73
N ALA A 342 -18.22 23.50 -4.65
CA ALA A 342 -17.60 22.95 -3.46
C ALA A 342 -18.41 21.77 -2.88
N ALA A 343 -19.75 21.89 -2.85
CA ALA A 343 -20.60 20.79 -2.40
C ALA A 343 -20.50 19.55 -3.31
N LEU A 344 -20.46 19.74 -4.63
CA LEU A 344 -20.28 18.63 -5.57
C LEU A 344 -18.90 17.98 -5.42
N ALA A 345 -17.84 18.80 -5.33
CA ALA A 345 -16.48 18.29 -5.14
C ALA A 345 -16.34 17.53 -3.82
N VAL A 346 -16.86 18.04 -2.71
CA VAL A 346 -16.83 17.36 -1.41
C VAL A 346 -17.66 16.08 -1.42
N SER A 347 -18.82 16.06 -2.09
CA SER A 347 -19.62 14.85 -2.24
C SER A 347 -18.92 13.79 -3.07
N ALA A 348 -18.29 14.19 -4.18
CA ALA A 348 -17.49 13.28 -5.01
C ALA A 348 -16.27 12.76 -4.27
N LEU A 349 -15.60 13.61 -3.49
CA LEU A 349 -14.46 13.25 -2.66
C LEU A 349 -14.84 12.24 -1.56
N LEU A 350 -15.97 12.45 -0.88
CA LEU A 350 -16.50 11.54 0.12
C LEU A 350 -16.84 10.18 -0.50
N LEU A 351 -17.58 10.20 -1.62
CA LEU A 351 -17.99 8.97 -2.32
C LEU A 351 -16.77 8.19 -2.81
N ALA A 352 -15.86 8.85 -3.51
CA ALA A 352 -14.64 8.21 -4.00
C ALA A 352 -13.76 7.69 -2.85
N GLY A 353 -13.60 8.46 -1.77
CA GLY A 353 -12.85 8.03 -0.58
C GLY A 353 -13.49 6.83 0.13
N THR A 354 -14.82 6.73 0.15
CA THR A 354 -15.53 5.57 0.70
C THR A 354 -15.29 4.32 -0.15
N VAL A 355 -15.37 4.44 -1.48
CA VAL A 355 -15.09 3.33 -2.39
C VAL A 355 -13.64 2.85 -2.25
N GLN A 356 -12.67 3.78 -2.19
CA GLN A 356 -11.27 3.43 -1.92
C GLN A 356 -11.09 2.72 -0.58
N ALA A 357 -11.72 3.22 0.49
CA ALA A 357 -11.63 2.58 1.80
C ALA A 357 -12.17 1.16 1.79
N LEU A 358 -13.30 0.90 1.09
CA LEU A 358 -13.87 -0.45 0.96
C LEU A 358 -12.94 -1.41 0.19
N ILE A 359 -12.22 -0.91 -0.83
CA ILE A 359 -11.27 -1.72 -1.60
C ILE A 359 -10.01 -2.04 -0.77
N GLU A 360 -9.51 -1.07 0.01
CA GLU A 360 -8.18 -1.17 0.64
C GLU A 360 -8.21 -1.74 2.06
N VAL A 361 -9.36 -1.76 2.75
CA VAL A 361 -9.45 -2.18 4.17
C VAL A 361 -9.85 -3.64 4.33
N ALA A 362 -10.62 -4.21 3.41
CA ALA A 362 -11.12 -5.60 3.39
C ALA A 362 -11.93 -6.03 4.63
N THR A 363 -11.41 -5.87 5.85
CA THR A 363 -12.06 -6.28 7.11
C THR A 363 -12.17 -5.11 8.09
N PRO A 364 -13.25 -5.02 8.90
CA PRO A 364 -13.40 -3.94 9.89
C PRO A 364 -12.30 -3.91 10.96
N SER A 365 -11.77 -5.05 11.37
CA SER A 365 -10.67 -5.16 12.34
C SER A 365 -9.39 -4.48 11.83
N ALA A 366 -9.09 -4.59 10.54
CA ALA A 366 -7.93 -3.97 9.90
C ALA A 366 -7.88 -2.44 10.05
N LEU A 367 -9.02 -1.78 10.38
CA LEU A 367 -9.05 -0.35 10.69
C LEU A 367 -8.29 0.00 11.98
N VAL A 368 -8.26 -0.88 12.96
CA VAL A 368 -7.61 -0.65 14.25
C VAL A 368 -6.29 -1.41 14.37
N ASP A 369 -6.17 -2.55 13.72
CA ASP A 369 -5.03 -3.45 13.85
C ASP A 369 -3.86 -3.02 12.96
N THR A 370 -4.12 -2.35 11.82
CA THR A 370 -3.08 -1.95 10.89
C THR A 370 -2.69 -0.47 11.01
N THR A 371 -1.44 -0.13 10.64
CA THR A 371 -0.99 1.27 10.53
C THR A 371 -1.78 2.05 9.49
N TYR A 372 -2.13 1.40 8.36
CA TYR A 372 -2.99 1.97 7.32
C TYR A 372 -4.36 2.38 7.88
N GLY A 373 -5.02 1.46 8.60
CA GLY A 373 -6.35 1.70 9.18
C GLY A 373 -6.34 2.85 10.18
N ARG A 374 -5.35 2.91 11.08
CA ARG A 374 -5.20 4.00 12.05
C ARG A 374 -4.98 5.37 11.39
N LEU A 375 -4.16 5.44 10.33
CA LEU A 375 -3.98 6.66 9.54
C LEU A 375 -5.28 7.07 8.83
N LEU A 376 -6.02 6.10 8.29
CA LEU A 376 -7.31 6.32 7.64
C LEU A 376 -8.35 6.86 8.63
N LEU A 377 -8.44 6.30 9.84
CA LEU A 377 -9.34 6.80 10.89
C LEU A 377 -8.99 8.24 11.29
N GLY A 378 -7.70 8.55 11.45
CA GLY A 378 -7.23 9.92 11.69
C GLY A 378 -7.63 10.89 10.58
N LYS A 379 -7.47 10.45 9.31
CA LYS A 379 -7.91 11.23 8.12
C LYS A 379 -9.43 11.46 8.11
N ILE A 380 -10.23 10.43 8.41
CA ILE A 380 -11.69 10.53 8.49
C ILE A 380 -12.11 11.51 9.59
N GLY A 381 -11.51 11.40 10.79
CA GLY A 381 -11.82 12.31 11.91
C GLY A 381 -11.55 13.78 11.57
N LEU A 382 -10.40 14.08 10.97
CA LEU A 382 -10.08 15.44 10.51
C LEU A 382 -10.99 15.88 9.37
N PHE A 383 -11.38 14.99 8.47
CA PHE A 383 -12.30 15.32 7.38
C PHE A 383 -13.69 15.68 7.92
N VAL A 384 -14.21 14.96 8.92
CA VAL A 384 -15.46 15.31 9.60
C VAL A 384 -15.39 16.71 10.23
N LEU A 385 -14.26 17.05 10.86
CA LEU A 385 -14.04 18.39 11.39
C LEU A 385 -14.08 19.46 10.30
N VAL A 386 -13.42 19.21 9.17
CA VAL A 386 -13.46 20.10 7.99
C VAL A 386 -14.88 20.27 7.47
N LEU A 387 -15.67 19.20 7.38
CA LEU A 387 -17.07 19.26 6.96
C LEU A 387 -17.92 20.15 7.89
N GLY A 388 -17.65 20.13 9.20
CA GLY A 388 -18.29 21.00 10.17
C GLY A 388 -18.00 22.48 9.89
N VAL A 389 -16.72 22.82 9.66
CA VAL A 389 -16.30 24.19 9.30
C VAL A 389 -16.87 24.61 7.94
N ALA A 390 -16.86 23.72 6.94
CA ALA A 390 -17.43 23.97 5.62
C ALA A 390 -18.96 24.18 5.67
N ALA A 391 -19.67 23.43 6.51
CA ALA A 391 -21.09 23.62 6.73
C ALA A 391 -21.41 25.00 7.35
N TYR A 392 -20.59 25.46 8.30
CA TYR A 392 -20.67 26.79 8.86
C TYR A 392 -20.43 27.88 7.79
N SER A 393 -19.33 27.76 7.00
CA SER A 393 -19.04 28.67 5.89
C SER A 393 -20.21 28.74 4.90
N ARG A 394 -20.76 27.56 4.54
CA ARG A 394 -21.91 27.48 3.64
C ARG A 394 -23.18 28.12 4.21
N ALA A 395 -23.43 28.00 5.52
CA ALA A 395 -24.56 28.63 6.18
C ALA A 395 -24.45 30.15 6.11
N LEU A 396 -23.26 30.75 6.28
CA LEU A 396 -23.01 32.16 6.11
C LEU A 396 -23.30 32.65 4.67
N VAL A 397 -22.87 31.88 3.66
CA VAL A 397 -23.15 32.18 2.25
C VAL A 397 -24.65 32.10 1.95
N ARG A 398 -25.34 31.07 2.45
CA ARG A 398 -26.82 30.91 2.25
C ARG A 398 -27.64 32.03 2.88
N ARG A 399 -27.22 32.57 4.03
CA ARG A 399 -27.85 33.70 4.71
C ARG A 399 -27.61 35.03 4.00
N ARG A 400 -26.87 35.03 2.87
CA ARG A 400 -26.47 36.23 2.09
C ARG A 400 -25.65 37.26 2.87
N THR A 401 -25.18 36.93 4.08
CA THR A 401 -24.38 37.84 4.91
C THR A 401 -22.91 37.85 4.47
N ALA A 402 -22.47 36.87 3.70
CA ALA A 402 -21.08 36.67 3.28
C ALA A 402 -20.59 37.72 2.27
N ALA A 403 -21.49 38.27 1.44
CA ALA A 403 -21.15 39.29 0.44
C ALA A 403 -20.83 40.62 1.10
N GLY A 404 -21.67 41.05 2.05
CA GLY A 404 -21.48 42.31 2.79
C GLY A 404 -20.45 42.20 3.94
N ARG A 405 -20.21 41.00 4.47
CA ARG A 405 -19.24 40.75 5.55
C ARG A 405 -18.36 39.54 5.24
N PRO A 406 -17.35 39.65 4.37
CA PRO A 406 -16.55 38.52 3.92
C PRO A 406 -15.55 37.98 4.98
N ALA A 407 -15.25 38.78 6.04
CA ALA A 407 -14.21 38.39 7.00
C ALA A 407 -14.50 37.10 7.78
N PRO A 408 -15.74 36.81 8.27
CA PRO A 408 -16.04 35.53 8.93
C PRO A 408 -15.84 34.32 8.00
N VAL A 409 -16.33 34.42 6.75
CA VAL A 409 -16.17 33.36 5.75
C VAL A 409 -14.70 33.12 5.44
N ARG A 410 -13.91 34.18 5.28
CA ARG A 410 -12.49 34.09 5.04
C ARG A 410 -11.73 33.37 6.19
N ARG A 411 -12.10 33.70 7.46
CA ARG A 411 -11.49 32.99 8.62
C ARG A 411 -11.84 31.53 8.63
N ALA A 412 -13.09 31.16 8.36
CA ALA A 412 -13.52 29.78 8.28
C ALA A 412 -12.78 29.03 7.15
N ILE A 413 -12.63 29.63 5.97
CA ILE A 413 -11.86 29.02 4.86
C ILE A 413 -10.39 28.83 5.24
N TRP A 414 -9.76 29.75 5.95
CA TRP A 414 -8.38 29.54 6.42
C TRP A 414 -8.28 28.40 7.43
N ALA A 415 -9.28 28.22 8.30
CA ALA A 415 -9.34 27.04 9.17
C ALA A 415 -9.53 25.73 8.37
N GLU A 416 -10.42 25.72 7.36
CA GLU A 416 -10.58 24.59 6.43
C GLU A 416 -9.24 24.24 5.76
N LEU A 417 -8.53 25.23 5.22
CA LEU A 417 -7.22 25.04 4.56
C LEU A 417 -6.14 24.54 5.53
N ALA A 418 -6.12 25.03 6.77
CA ALA A 418 -5.15 24.58 7.76
C ALA A 418 -5.37 23.10 8.14
N ILE A 419 -6.62 22.69 8.38
CA ILE A 419 -6.95 21.30 8.70
C ILE A 419 -6.67 20.40 7.49
N THR A 420 -7.06 20.82 6.29
CA THR A 420 -6.82 20.04 5.07
C THR A 420 -5.34 19.92 4.71
N ALA A 421 -4.48 20.86 5.09
CA ALA A 421 -3.04 20.71 4.97
C ALA A 421 -2.52 19.50 5.78
N ILE A 422 -3.08 19.27 6.99
CA ILE A 422 -2.77 18.10 7.81
C ILE A 422 -3.31 16.81 7.13
N VAL A 423 -4.55 16.87 6.60
CA VAL A 423 -5.15 15.76 5.87
C VAL A 423 -4.31 15.36 4.65
N LEU A 424 -3.73 16.33 3.92
CA LEU A 424 -2.82 16.06 2.80
C LEU A 424 -1.54 15.34 3.28
N GLY A 425 -0.99 15.71 4.45
CA GLY A 425 0.15 15.04 5.05
C GLY A 425 -0.15 13.57 5.40
N LEU A 426 -1.32 13.33 6.03
CA LEU A 426 -1.79 11.96 6.29
C LEU A 426 -2.02 11.18 4.98
N SER A 427 -2.57 11.82 3.95
CA SER A 427 -2.78 11.18 2.65
C SER A 427 -1.45 10.82 1.97
N ALA A 428 -0.44 11.69 2.03
CA ALA A 428 0.89 11.42 1.50
C ALA A 428 1.58 10.25 2.23
N SER A 429 1.35 10.12 3.54
CA SER A 429 1.82 8.98 4.33
C SER A 429 1.04 7.70 4.03
N LEU A 430 -0.29 7.78 3.94
CA LEU A 430 -1.17 6.64 3.66
C LEU A 430 -0.82 5.96 2.32
N VAL A 431 -0.56 6.74 1.28
CA VAL A 431 -0.18 6.23 -0.07
C VAL A 431 1.20 5.55 -0.07
N GLN A 432 2.01 5.69 0.98
CA GLN A 432 3.30 5.00 1.17
C GLN A 432 3.23 3.87 2.21
N THR A 433 2.05 3.61 2.73
CA THR A 433 1.82 2.55 3.72
C THR A 433 1.16 1.36 3.02
N THR A 434 1.60 0.16 3.32
CA THR A 434 0.97 -1.09 2.83
C THR A 434 -0.53 -1.06 3.11
N PRO A 435 -1.39 -1.29 2.11
CA PRO A 435 -2.84 -1.34 2.29
C PRO A 435 -3.25 -2.33 3.37
N ALA A 436 -4.32 -2.01 4.12
CA ALA A 436 -4.74 -2.84 5.24
C ALA A 436 -5.09 -4.28 4.82
N ARG A 437 -5.67 -4.46 3.62
CA ARG A 437 -6.00 -5.78 3.04
C ARG A 437 -4.78 -6.67 2.84
N THR A 438 -3.61 -6.08 2.54
CA THR A 438 -2.34 -6.80 2.34
C THR A 438 -1.58 -6.97 3.65
N ALA A 439 -1.62 -5.94 4.53
CA ALA A 439 -0.97 -5.98 5.83
C ALA A 439 -1.53 -7.10 6.74
N VAL A 440 -2.81 -7.44 6.60
CA VAL A 440 -3.41 -8.60 7.30
C VAL A 440 -2.90 -9.91 6.71
N SER A 441 -2.65 -9.97 5.40
CA SER A 441 -2.08 -11.16 4.74
C SER A 441 -0.60 -11.36 5.10
N ASP A 442 0.16 -10.27 5.28
CA ASP A 442 1.58 -10.32 5.69
C ASP A 442 1.73 -10.79 7.15
N THR A 443 0.74 -10.54 8.02
CA THR A 443 0.70 -11.10 9.38
C THR A 443 0.37 -12.59 9.39
N THR A 444 -0.16 -13.13 8.28
CA THR A 444 -0.39 -14.57 8.09
C THR A 444 0.70 -15.25 7.25
N GLY A 445 1.67 -14.51 6.70
CA GLY A 445 2.63 -15.05 5.71
C GLY A 445 4.10 -14.63 5.81
N GLY A 446 4.55 -13.96 6.87
CA GLY A 446 6.01 -13.75 7.05
C GLY A 446 6.43 -12.36 7.51
N GLY A 447 6.73 -12.24 8.79
CA GLY A 447 7.44 -11.12 9.40
C GLY A 447 7.07 -10.93 10.86
N GLU A 448 7.80 -11.55 11.80
CA GLU A 448 7.56 -11.53 13.26
C GLU A 448 6.21 -12.13 13.73
N SER A 449 5.52 -12.93 12.96
CA SER A 449 4.61 -13.93 13.49
C SER A 449 5.43 -14.93 14.29
N GLY A 450 4.91 -15.39 15.41
CA GLY A 450 5.58 -16.23 16.37
C GLY A 450 5.97 -17.62 15.84
N TYR A 451 6.56 -17.70 14.63
CA TYR A 451 7.15 -18.95 14.15
C TYR A 451 8.19 -19.44 15.14
N PHE A 452 7.98 -20.63 15.63
CA PHE A 452 8.92 -21.31 16.51
C PHE A 452 9.58 -22.46 15.78
N SER A 453 10.90 -22.54 15.87
CA SER A 453 11.67 -23.70 15.42
C SER A 453 12.75 -24.04 16.43
N ALA A 454 12.87 -25.31 16.77
CA ALA A 454 13.91 -25.81 17.65
C ALA A 454 14.31 -27.22 17.26
N THR A 455 15.61 -27.54 17.38
CA THR A 455 16.12 -28.89 17.25
C THR A 455 16.41 -29.47 18.64
N LEU A 456 15.74 -30.57 18.97
CA LEU A 456 15.86 -31.25 20.26
C LEU A 456 16.58 -32.56 20.03
N THR A 457 17.57 -32.88 20.88
CA THR A 457 18.39 -34.10 20.72
C THR A 457 18.09 -35.08 21.86
N SER A 458 17.87 -36.33 21.51
CA SER A 458 17.83 -37.47 22.41
C SER A 458 19.00 -38.43 22.12
N SER A 459 19.10 -39.51 22.89
CA SER A 459 20.08 -40.57 22.59
C SER A 459 19.74 -41.39 21.35
N LEU A 460 18.50 -41.31 20.85
CA LEU A 460 18.03 -42.15 19.73
C LEU A 460 17.84 -41.34 18.44
N TYR A 461 17.54 -40.04 18.55
CA TYR A 461 17.23 -39.18 17.39
C TYR A 461 17.44 -37.71 17.72
N SER A 462 17.57 -36.90 16.69
CA SER A 462 17.37 -35.46 16.70
C SER A 462 16.00 -35.15 16.12
N LEU A 463 15.21 -34.31 16.83
CA LEU A 463 13.88 -33.90 16.43
C LEU A 463 13.86 -32.41 16.12
N GLN A 464 13.57 -32.04 14.88
CA GLN A 464 13.22 -30.67 14.53
C GLN A 464 11.73 -30.48 14.80
N VAL A 465 11.42 -29.45 15.57
CA VAL A 465 10.07 -29.04 15.94
C VAL A 465 9.82 -27.66 15.36
N GLU A 466 8.75 -27.50 14.64
CA GLU A 466 8.30 -26.21 14.10
C GLU A 466 6.84 -25.98 14.49
N MET A 467 6.50 -24.74 14.87
CA MET A 467 5.12 -24.33 15.15
C MET A 467 4.84 -22.98 14.47
N ASP A 468 3.78 -22.91 13.69
CA ASP A 468 3.34 -21.76 12.94
C ASP A 468 1.83 -21.52 13.15
N PRO A 469 1.43 -20.32 13.58
CA PRO A 469 2.22 -19.11 13.90
C PRO A 469 2.75 -19.02 15.35
N ALA A 470 2.77 -20.02 16.19
CA ALA A 470 3.13 -19.99 17.62
C ALA A 470 2.43 -18.85 18.40
N GLU A 471 1.14 -18.69 18.13
CA GLU A 471 0.30 -17.63 18.70
C GLU A 471 -0.92 -18.22 19.41
N ARG A 472 -1.62 -17.37 20.16
CA ARG A 472 -2.92 -17.76 20.73
C ARG A 472 -3.92 -18.09 19.63
N GLY A 473 -4.54 -19.25 19.68
CA GLY A 473 -5.47 -19.77 18.67
C GLY A 473 -4.92 -20.99 17.96
N ASN A 474 -5.26 -21.17 16.70
CA ASN A 474 -4.88 -22.34 15.91
C ASN A 474 -3.43 -22.26 15.45
N ASN A 475 -2.70 -23.34 15.65
CA ASN A 475 -1.30 -23.50 15.28
C ASN A 475 -1.10 -24.82 14.55
N THR A 476 -0.20 -24.83 13.58
CA THR A 476 0.26 -26.05 12.92
C THR A 476 1.63 -26.45 13.47
N VAL A 477 1.80 -27.71 13.82
CA VAL A 477 3.05 -28.28 14.32
C VAL A 477 3.61 -29.22 13.24
N HIS A 478 4.90 -29.06 12.91
CA HIS A 478 5.65 -29.99 12.08
C HIS A 478 6.78 -30.61 12.88
N LEU A 479 6.96 -31.92 12.75
CA LEU A 479 7.94 -32.72 13.46
C LEU A 479 8.76 -33.54 12.46
N TYR A 480 10.10 -33.37 12.47
CA TYR A 480 11.01 -34.12 11.60
C TYR A 480 12.03 -34.85 12.47
N ALA A 481 12.09 -36.18 12.33
CA ALA A 481 13.06 -37.03 13.05
C ALA A 481 14.26 -37.41 12.19
N TYR A 482 15.44 -37.32 12.80
CA TYR A 482 16.73 -37.68 12.16
C TYR A 482 17.53 -38.59 13.09
N ASP A 483 18.28 -39.53 12.52
CA ASP A 483 19.22 -40.36 13.26
C ASP A 483 20.47 -39.56 13.73
N PRO A 484 21.35 -40.12 14.58
CA PRO A 484 22.58 -39.43 15.01
C PRO A 484 23.54 -39.09 13.85
N ASP A 485 23.43 -39.77 12.70
CA ASP A 485 24.20 -39.48 11.47
C ASP A 485 23.49 -38.42 10.60
N ASN A 486 22.42 -37.84 11.09
CA ASN A 486 21.64 -36.77 10.41
C ASN A 486 20.92 -37.23 9.13
N ARG A 487 20.51 -38.53 9.09
CA ARG A 487 19.67 -39.10 8.03
C ARG A 487 18.22 -39.14 8.51
N PRO A 488 17.21 -39.12 7.59
CA PRO A 488 15.83 -39.34 7.97
C PRO A 488 15.65 -40.61 8.81
N GLN A 489 15.11 -40.43 10.04
CA GLN A 489 14.85 -41.51 10.98
C GLN A 489 13.42 -42.00 10.79
N PRO A 490 13.17 -43.25 10.33
CA PRO A 490 11.84 -43.81 10.31
C PRO A 490 11.22 -43.86 11.71
N VAL A 491 9.97 -43.44 11.81
CA VAL A 491 9.21 -43.37 13.08
C VAL A 491 8.02 -44.30 13.01
N VAL A 492 7.92 -45.18 13.99
CA VAL A 492 6.81 -46.13 14.14
C VAL A 492 5.58 -45.45 14.74
N GLU A 493 5.79 -44.55 15.71
CA GLU A 493 4.70 -43.89 16.38
C GLU A 493 5.11 -42.48 16.85
N TRP A 494 4.20 -41.53 16.61
CA TRP A 494 4.32 -40.15 17.06
C TRP A 494 3.30 -39.84 18.14
N ARG A 495 3.71 -39.21 19.24
CA ARG A 495 2.81 -38.62 20.26
C ARG A 495 3.32 -37.26 20.66
N ALA A 496 2.42 -36.27 20.75
CA ALA A 496 2.76 -34.97 21.29
C ALA A 496 1.67 -34.43 22.19
N THR A 497 2.10 -33.68 23.21
CA THR A 497 1.21 -32.93 24.12
C THR A 497 1.78 -31.55 24.38
N ALA A 498 0.90 -30.55 24.48
CA ALA A 498 1.27 -29.18 24.84
C ALA A 498 0.61 -28.78 26.17
N ALA A 499 1.36 -28.19 27.09
CA ALA A 499 0.88 -27.73 28.38
C ALA A 499 1.37 -26.31 28.67
N LEU A 500 0.60 -25.54 29.47
CA LEU A 500 1.04 -24.23 30.01
C LEU A 500 0.97 -24.25 31.53
N PRO A 501 2.00 -24.78 32.23
CA PRO A 501 1.98 -24.93 33.68
C PRO A 501 1.81 -23.60 34.43
N SER A 502 2.37 -22.52 33.92
CA SER A 502 2.27 -21.17 34.49
C SER A 502 0.84 -20.64 34.57
N ALA A 503 -0.06 -21.14 33.73
CA ALA A 503 -1.49 -20.80 33.70
C ALA A 503 -2.37 -21.95 34.20
N GLY A 504 -1.79 -23.06 34.72
CA GLY A 504 -2.53 -24.24 35.20
C GLY A 504 -3.22 -25.01 34.06
N ILE A 505 -2.76 -24.91 32.83
CA ILE A 505 -3.34 -25.65 31.69
C ILE A 505 -2.67 -27.02 31.62
N GLU A 506 -3.47 -28.05 31.84
CA GLU A 506 -3.08 -29.46 31.73
C GLU A 506 -2.66 -29.83 30.30
N PRO A 507 -1.89 -30.93 30.09
CA PRO A 507 -1.45 -31.34 28.76
C PRO A 507 -2.62 -31.58 27.81
N ILE A 508 -2.62 -30.84 26.71
CA ILE A 508 -3.54 -30.98 25.58
C ILE A 508 -2.85 -31.88 24.54
N GLU A 509 -3.54 -32.90 24.06
CA GLU A 509 -3.02 -33.77 23.01
C GLU A 509 -2.94 -33.03 21.67
N VAL A 510 -1.83 -33.19 20.97
CA VAL A 510 -1.65 -32.70 19.59
C VAL A 510 -1.92 -33.87 18.64
N PRO A 511 -3.04 -33.86 17.91
CA PRO A 511 -3.32 -34.92 16.95
C PRO A 511 -2.30 -34.86 15.80
N LEU A 512 -1.44 -35.87 15.69
CA LEU A 512 -0.38 -35.93 14.70
C LEU A 512 -0.75 -36.86 13.54
N LEU A 513 -0.54 -36.38 12.31
CA LEU A 513 -0.71 -37.13 11.08
C LEU A 513 0.69 -37.38 10.47
N PRO A 514 1.17 -38.62 10.37
CA PRO A 514 2.39 -38.93 9.64
C PRO A 514 2.22 -38.62 8.15
N LEU A 515 3.13 -37.82 7.58
CA LEU A 515 3.16 -37.49 6.15
C LEU A 515 4.21 -38.33 5.40
N THR A 516 5.35 -38.60 6.04
CA THR A 516 6.40 -39.50 5.55
C THR A 516 6.92 -40.31 6.73
N ASP A 517 7.85 -41.27 6.46
CA ASP A 517 8.43 -42.13 7.49
C ASP A 517 9.10 -41.34 8.64
N ASN A 518 9.57 -40.11 8.40
CA ASN A 518 10.27 -39.30 9.38
C ASN A 518 9.61 -37.92 9.66
N HIS A 519 8.44 -37.65 9.08
CA HIS A 519 7.75 -36.37 9.20
C HIS A 519 6.30 -36.56 9.61
N ALA A 520 5.86 -35.83 10.63
CA ALA A 520 4.46 -35.71 11.04
C ALA A 520 4.03 -34.25 11.15
N THR A 521 2.76 -33.99 10.91
CA THR A 521 2.12 -32.67 11.14
C THR A 521 0.92 -32.83 12.06
N GLY A 522 0.55 -31.75 12.76
CA GLY A 522 -0.63 -31.69 13.59
C GLY A 522 -1.14 -30.28 13.77
N GLU A 523 -2.43 -30.16 14.10
CA GLU A 523 -3.06 -28.87 14.42
C GLU A 523 -3.40 -28.83 15.90
N ILE A 524 -3.12 -27.71 16.56
CA ILE A 524 -3.48 -27.47 17.96
C ILE A 524 -3.98 -26.05 18.15
N SER A 525 -5.04 -25.89 18.97
CA SER A 525 -5.53 -24.58 19.39
C SER A 525 -5.01 -24.27 20.80
N LEU A 526 -4.18 -23.22 20.91
CA LEU A 526 -3.59 -22.77 22.17
C LEU A 526 -4.42 -21.62 22.77
N PRO A 527 -5.11 -21.82 23.92
CA PRO A 527 -6.08 -20.86 24.43
C PRO A 527 -5.47 -19.62 25.09
N ALA A 528 -4.18 -19.63 25.41
CA ALA A 528 -3.50 -18.54 26.13
C ALA A 528 -2.08 -18.30 25.61
N ALA A 529 -1.62 -17.05 25.71
CA ALA A 529 -0.21 -16.71 25.50
C ALA A 529 0.65 -17.17 26.69
N GLY A 530 1.92 -17.44 26.45
CA GLY A 530 2.88 -17.86 27.48
C GLY A 530 3.90 -18.88 27.00
N GLU A 531 4.74 -19.37 27.92
CA GLU A 531 5.79 -20.36 27.64
C GLU A 531 5.19 -21.78 27.71
N TRP A 532 4.74 -22.27 26.54
CA TRP A 532 4.15 -23.59 26.44
C TRP A 532 5.22 -24.68 26.39
N GLN A 533 4.97 -25.78 27.10
CA GLN A 533 5.80 -26.97 27.06
C GLN A 533 5.22 -27.97 26.04
N LEU A 534 5.84 -28.06 24.86
CA LEU A 534 5.52 -29.07 23.86
C LEU A 534 6.40 -30.30 24.10
N ARG A 535 5.77 -31.38 24.56
CA ARG A 535 6.43 -32.66 24.81
C ARG A 535 6.15 -33.62 23.67
N VAL A 536 7.20 -34.11 23.00
CA VAL A 536 7.09 -35.02 21.86
C VAL A 536 7.77 -36.35 22.22
N THR A 537 7.04 -37.43 22.07
CA THR A 537 7.52 -38.80 22.21
C THR A 537 7.56 -39.44 20.84
N VAL A 538 8.72 -39.92 20.44
CA VAL A 538 8.94 -40.60 19.16
C VAL A 538 9.39 -42.02 19.44
N ARG A 539 8.71 -43.01 18.85
CA ARG A 539 9.07 -44.41 18.89
C ARG A 539 9.69 -44.81 17.54
N THR A 540 10.94 -45.18 17.58
CA THR A 540 11.76 -45.50 16.39
C THR A 540 11.83 -47.01 16.06
N SER A 541 11.49 -47.87 17.04
CA SER A 541 11.37 -49.31 16.87
C SER A 541 10.31 -49.89 17.83
N ASP A 542 10.12 -51.20 17.87
CA ASP A 542 9.19 -51.86 18.78
C ASP A 542 9.54 -51.63 20.25
N ILE A 543 10.80 -51.38 20.56
CA ILE A 543 11.32 -51.25 21.96
C ILE A 543 11.98 -49.89 22.24
N ASP A 544 12.36 -49.14 21.19
CA ASP A 544 13.07 -47.88 21.35
C ASP A 544 12.15 -46.68 21.21
N GLN A 545 12.05 -45.92 22.27
CA GLN A 545 11.32 -44.63 22.28
C GLN A 545 12.07 -43.62 23.16
N ALA A 546 11.98 -42.37 22.79
CA ALA A 546 12.48 -41.25 23.60
C ALA A 546 11.50 -40.08 23.59
N THR A 547 11.55 -39.28 24.64
CA THR A 547 10.73 -38.06 24.78
C THR A 547 11.64 -36.86 24.88
N VAL A 548 11.33 -35.83 24.10
CA VAL A 548 11.97 -34.51 24.14
C VAL A 548 10.93 -33.44 24.45
N THR A 549 11.36 -32.32 25.00
CA THR A 549 10.46 -31.21 25.37
C THR A 549 11.01 -29.91 24.83
N ALA A 550 10.19 -29.17 24.10
CA ALA A 550 10.46 -27.81 23.68
C ALA A 550 9.68 -26.82 24.54
N THR A 551 10.27 -25.66 24.84
CA THR A 551 9.55 -24.51 25.39
C THR A 551 9.22 -23.57 24.22
N VAL A 552 7.93 -23.38 23.95
CA VAL A 552 7.40 -22.60 22.84
C VAL A 552 6.83 -21.29 23.37
N PRO A 553 7.43 -20.14 23.08
CA PRO A 553 6.88 -18.84 23.48
C PRO A 553 5.68 -18.51 22.57
N VAL A 554 4.48 -18.68 23.08
CA VAL A 554 3.21 -18.36 22.39
C VAL A 554 2.79 -16.93 22.76
N ARG A 555 2.53 -16.11 21.77
CA ARG A 555 2.15 -14.69 21.92
C ARG A 555 0.65 -14.42 21.83
#